data_0254ab386c6ca0c82e8e7ff587bf7ef6
#
_entry.id   0254ab386c6ca0c82e8e7ff587bf7ef6
#
_cell.length_a   1.000
_cell.length_b   1.000
_cell.length_c   1.000
_cell.angle_alpha   90.00
_cell.angle_beta   90.00
_cell.angle_gamma   90.00
#
_symmetry.space_group_name_H-M   'P 1'
#
loop_
_entity.id
_entity.type
_entity.pdbx_description
1 polymer ?
#
loop_
_entity_poly.entity_id
_entity_poly.type
_entity_poly.pdbx_seq_one_letter_code
_entity_poly.pdbx_strand_id
1 'polypeptide(L)'
;MEKTIALREKRVSYTLRRSRRARCVRLTVACGGALTVSAPPWIQESRIEQFIAEKSAWVLDKIRYFSQFQKIAPAPRINRRKHFAEYKEKARALVEERLAHFNQVYQFKWNRITIRNQRSRWGSCSRKKNLNFNYKIMFLPPRLADYIIVHELCHLGVLNHSPQFWALVSQTVQDYRTLRKELRKVSASPL
;
A
#
# COMPACT_ATOMS: atom_id res chain seq x y z
N MET A 1 7.49 -16.33 17.84
CA MET A 1 6.86 -16.97 19.02
C MET A 1 5.42 -16.53 19.07
N GLU A 2 4.50 -17.50 19.22
CA GLU A 2 3.07 -17.21 19.39
C GLU A 2 2.78 -17.13 20.90
N LYS A 3 2.03 -16.12 21.30
CA LYS A 3 1.70 -15.81 22.69
C LYS A 3 0.27 -15.37 22.81
N THR A 4 -0.29 -15.40 24.02
CA THR A 4 -1.66 -15.01 24.28
C THR A 4 -1.71 -13.96 25.38
N ILE A 5 -2.54 -12.95 25.21
CA ILE A 5 -2.77 -11.89 26.20
C ILE A 5 -4.29 -11.73 26.42
N ALA A 6 -4.69 -11.46 27.65
CA ALA A 6 -6.06 -11.09 27.97
C ALA A 6 -6.24 -9.57 27.74
N LEU A 7 -7.15 -9.22 26.82
CA LEU A 7 -7.54 -7.83 26.53
C LEU A 7 -9.01 -7.65 26.87
N ARG A 8 -9.29 -6.95 27.96
CA ARG A 8 -10.63 -6.89 28.55
C ARG A 8 -11.16 -8.32 28.80
N GLU A 9 -12.29 -8.69 28.23
CA GLU A 9 -12.91 -10.03 28.38
C GLU A 9 -12.48 -11.04 27.30
N LYS A 10 -11.54 -10.71 26.41
CA LYS A 10 -11.13 -11.56 25.28
C LYS A 10 -9.66 -11.96 25.37
N ARG A 11 -9.40 -13.25 25.18
CA ARG A 11 -8.04 -13.76 24.95
C ARG A 11 -7.66 -13.56 23.49
N VAL A 12 -6.55 -12.88 23.25
CA VAL A 12 -6.04 -12.57 21.92
C VAL A 12 -4.66 -13.20 21.75
N SER A 13 -4.53 -14.06 20.73
CA SER A 13 -3.22 -14.58 20.33
C SER A 13 -2.45 -13.57 19.51
N TYR A 14 -1.16 -13.45 19.77
CA TYR A 14 -0.28 -12.56 18.99
C TYR A 14 1.06 -13.22 18.70
N THR A 15 1.64 -12.87 17.55
CA THR A 15 3.00 -13.29 17.17
C THR A 15 4.01 -12.21 17.55
N LEU A 16 4.91 -12.50 18.48
CA LEU A 16 6.02 -11.59 18.83
C LEU A 16 7.21 -11.79 17.89
N ARG A 17 7.62 -10.71 17.22
CA ARG A 17 8.80 -10.64 16.35
C ARG A 17 9.83 -9.67 16.93
N ARG A 18 10.98 -10.15 17.33
CA ARG A 18 12.11 -9.34 17.75
C ARG A 18 12.97 -8.95 16.56
N SER A 19 13.33 -7.67 16.43
CA SER A 19 14.16 -7.17 15.34
C SER A 19 15.12 -6.08 15.80
N ARG A 20 16.41 -6.24 15.53
CA ARG A 20 17.44 -5.21 15.82
C ARG A 20 17.23 -3.92 15.02
N ARG A 21 16.47 -3.98 13.92
CA ARG A 21 16.11 -2.80 13.10
C ARG A 21 14.88 -2.05 13.63
N ALA A 22 14.12 -2.65 14.54
CA ALA A 22 12.96 -1.98 15.14
C ALA A 22 13.46 -0.95 16.16
N ARG A 23 12.90 0.25 16.10
CA ARG A 23 13.20 1.35 17.05
C ARG A 23 12.11 1.52 18.09
N CYS A 24 10.94 0.93 17.88
CA CYS A 24 9.78 1.01 18.77
C CYS A 24 8.94 -0.27 18.68
N VAL A 25 8.01 -0.44 19.62
CA VAL A 25 6.99 -1.48 19.55
C VAL A 25 5.95 -1.08 18.50
N ARG A 26 5.63 -2.01 17.59
CA ARG A 26 4.62 -1.81 16.55
C ARG A 26 3.61 -2.94 16.58
N LEU A 27 2.34 -2.57 16.59
CA LEU A 27 1.21 -3.49 16.46
C LEU A 27 0.73 -3.51 15.01
N THR A 28 0.49 -4.70 14.47
CA THR A 28 -0.04 -4.89 13.12
C THR A 28 -1.10 -5.97 13.16
N VAL A 29 -2.30 -5.66 12.69
CA VAL A 29 -3.38 -6.64 12.52
C VAL A 29 -3.52 -6.93 11.03
N ALA A 30 -3.36 -8.19 10.64
CA ALA A 30 -3.49 -8.65 9.27
C ALA A 30 -4.92 -9.15 8.96
N CYS A 31 -5.22 -9.39 7.69
CA CYS A 31 -6.45 -10.07 7.26
C CYS A 31 -6.63 -11.40 8.01
N GLY A 32 -7.85 -11.69 8.42
CA GLY A 32 -8.14 -12.81 9.32
C GLY A 32 -7.89 -12.51 10.80
N GLY A 33 -7.62 -11.25 11.17
CA GLY A 33 -7.51 -10.83 12.58
C GLY A 33 -6.19 -11.20 13.28
N ALA A 34 -5.19 -11.69 12.56
CA ALA A 34 -3.91 -12.10 13.16
C ALA A 34 -3.11 -10.88 13.65
N LEU A 35 -2.85 -10.80 14.95
CA LEU A 35 -2.05 -9.75 15.58
C LEU A 35 -0.56 -10.12 15.55
N THR A 36 0.26 -9.25 14.99
CA THR A 36 1.72 -9.33 15.05
C THR A 36 2.27 -8.12 15.79
N VAL A 37 3.17 -8.38 16.74
CA VAL A 37 3.87 -7.36 17.51
C VAL A 37 5.34 -7.40 17.11
N SER A 38 5.87 -6.29 16.62
CA SER A 38 7.31 -6.16 16.33
C SER A 38 7.95 -5.25 17.37
N ALA A 39 9.04 -5.70 18.00
CA ALA A 39 9.71 -4.95 19.04
C ALA A 39 11.25 -5.05 18.92
N PRO A 40 11.98 -4.05 19.41
CA PRO A 40 13.43 -4.17 19.63
C PRO A 40 13.75 -5.30 20.60
N PRO A 41 14.94 -5.95 20.49
CA PRO A 41 15.31 -7.07 21.37
C PRO A 41 15.48 -6.66 22.85
N TRP A 42 15.81 -5.41 23.11
CA TRP A 42 16.05 -4.90 24.48
C TRP A 42 14.79 -4.50 25.25
N ILE A 43 13.61 -4.43 24.61
CA ILE A 43 12.36 -4.13 25.33
C ILE A 43 11.87 -5.39 26.04
N GLN A 44 11.66 -5.28 27.35
CA GLN A 44 11.11 -6.36 28.17
C GLN A 44 9.69 -6.71 27.71
N GLU A 45 9.32 -7.97 27.90
CA GLU A 45 8.04 -8.50 27.45
C GLU A 45 6.86 -7.87 28.19
N SER A 46 7.00 -7.64 29.48
CA SER A 46 6.01 -6.95 30.31
C SER A 46 5.64 -5.57 29.75
N ARG A 47 6.63 -4.82 29.26
CA ARG A 47 6.37 -3.50 28.60
C ARG A 47 5.65 -3.65 27.27
N ILE A 48 5.92 -4.73 26.53
CA ILE A 48 5.21 -5.02 25.29
C ILE A 48 3.74 -5.35 25.58
N GLU A 49 3.48 -6.18 26.58
CA GLU A 49 2.14 -6.57 27.00
C GLU A 49 1.37 -5.38 27.56
N GLN A 50 2.00 -4.54 28.36
CA GLN A 50 1.42 -3.28 28.83
C GLN A 50 0.98 -2.41 27.64
N PHE A 51 1.86 -2.24 26.66
CA PHE A 51 1.54 -1.45 25.45
C PHE A 51 0.38 -2.03 24.65
N ILE A 52 0.30 -3.37 24.54
CA ILE A 52 -0.84 -4.04 23.89
C ILE A 52 -2.12 -3.78 24.69
N ALA A 53 -2.07 -3.86 26.01
CA ALA A 53 -3.20 -3.61 26.90
C ALA A 53 -3.69 -2.16 26.83
N GLU A 54 -2.78 -1.18 26.82
CA GLU A 54 -3.11 0.25 26.62
C GLU A 54 -3.84 0.49 25.28
N LYS A 55 -3.48 -0.26 24.24
CA LYS A 55 -4.09 -0.18 22.92
C LYS A 55 -5.21 -1.19 22.69
N SER A 56 -5.73 -1.82 23.76
CA SER A 56 -6.71 -2.91 23.67
C SER A 56 -7.95 -2.57 22.83
N ALA A 57 -8.52 -1.38 23.00
CA ALA A 57 -9.69 -0.95 22.23
C ALA A 57 -9.39 -0.93 20.72
N TRP A 58 -8.26 -0.34 20.32
CA TRP A 58 -7.82 -0.31 18.94
C TRP A 58 -7.53 -1.71 18.39
N VAL A 59 -6.86 -2.55 19.18
CA VAL A 59 -6.53 -3.93 18.78
C VAL A 59 -7.80 -4.73 18.52
N LEU A 60 -8.76 -4.70 19.45
CA LEU A 60 -10.02 -5.44 19.33
C LEU A 60 -10.87 -4.93 18.16
N ASP A 61 -10.93 -3.62 17.95
CA ASP A 61 -11.62 -3.04 16.79
C ASP A 61 -10.99 -3.50 15.47
N LYS A 62 -9.66 -3.46 15.36
CA LYS A 62 -8.96 -3.93 14.16
C LYS A 62 -9.08 -5.43 13.95
N ILE A 63 -9.03 -6.24 15.00
CA ILE A 63 -9.28 -7.69 14.90
C ILE A 63 -10.69 -7.94 14.38
N ARG A 64 -11.71 -7.26 14.93
CA ARG A 64 -13.11 -7.39 14.49
C ARG A 64 -13.24 -6.98 13.01
N TYR A 65 -12.66 -5.85 12.62
CA TYR A 65 -12.69 -5.38 11.24
C TYR A 65 -12.01 -6.35 10.29
N PHE A 66 -10.80 -6.83 10.60
CA PHE A 66 -10.03 -7.69 9.71
C PHE A 66 -10.45 -9.17 9.76
N SER A 67 -11.15 -9.63 10.82
CA SER A 67 -11.71 -11.00 10.86
C SER A 67 -12.86 -11.22 9.89
N GLN A 68 -13.54 -10.15 9.46
CA GLN A 68 -14.58 -10.21 8.42
C GLN A 68 -14.01 -10.55 7.03
N PHE A 69 -12.73 -10.29 6.82
CA PHE A 69 -12.06 -10.68 5.59
C PHE A 69 -11.48 -12.08 5.79
N GLN A 70 -11.97 -13.05 5.02
CA GLN A 70 -11.42 -14.40 5.05
C GLN A 70 -9.89 -14.35 5.00
N LYS A 71 -9.21 -15.20 5.78
CA LYS A 71 -7.81 -15.51 5.55
C LYS A 71 -7.72 -16.00 4.11
N ILE A 72 -7.36 -15.10 3.20
CA ILE A 72 -6.77 -15.56 1.95
C ILE A 72 -5.59 -16.39 2.42
N ALA A 73 -5.63 -17.69 2.15
CA ALA A 73 -4.53 -18.59 2.47
C ALA A 73 -3.24 -17.89 2.10
N PRO A 74 -2.16 -17.93 2.93
CA PRO A 74 -0.93 -17.24 2.60
C PRO A 74 -0.60 -17.63 1.17
N ALA A 75 -0.72 -16.67 0.26
CA ALA A 75 -0.45 -16.92 -1.14
C ALA A 75 0.89 -17.63 -1.20
N PRO A 76 1.03 -18.72 -1.96
CA PRO A 76 2.27 -19.46 -2.04
C PRO A 76 3.38 -18.45 -2.22
N ARG A 77 4.50 -18.59 -1.49
CA ARG A 77 5.60 -17.61 -1.49
C ARG A 77 6.00 -17.34 -2.93
N ILE A 78 5.29 -16.40 -3.56
CA ILE A 78 5.54 -16.00 -4.94
C ILE A 78 6.98 -15.52 -4.96
N ASN A 79 7.81 -16.15 -5.75
CA ASN A 79 9.14 -15.64 -6.01
C ASN A 79 8.98 -14.26 -6.65
N ARG A 80 9.08 -13.21 -5.84
CA ARG A 80 8.83 -11.82 -6.25
C ARG A 80 9.68 -11.40 -7.46
N ARG A 81 10.86 -11.99 -7.63
CA ARG A 81 11.72 -11.72 -8.79
C ARG A 81 11.12 -12.34 -10.05
N LYS A 82 10.72 -13.61 -9.99
CA LYS A 82 10.10 -14.33 -11.11
C LYS A 82 8.78 -13.65 -11.51
N HIS A 83 7.93 -13.38 -10.55
CA HIS A 83 6.65 -12.70 -10.78
C HIS A 83 6.83 -11.29 -11.36
N PHE A 84 7.80 -10.51 -10.88
CA PHE A 84 8.10 -9.21 -11.46
C PHE A 84 8.63 -9.33 -12.90
N ALA A 85 9.52 -10.28 -13.18
CA ALA A 85 10.04 -10.49 -14.53
C ALA A 85 8.93 -10.88 -15.52
N GLU A 86 8.00 -11.73 -15.08
CA GLU A 86 6.87 -12.20 -15.89
C GLU A 86 5.91 -11.07 -16.29
N TYR A 87 5.60 -10.16 -15.32
CA TYR A 87 4.56 -9.15 -15.53
C TYR A 87 5.10 -7.76 -15.85
N LYS A 88 6.40 -7.53 -15.81
CA LYS A 88 7.01 -6.22 -16.02
C LYS A 88 6.65 -5.61 -17.37
N GLU A 89 6.78 -6.37 -18.46
CA GLU A 89 6.53 -5.86 -19.82
C GLU A 89 5.02 -5.69 -20.08
N LYS A 90 4.17 -6.56 -19.56
CA LYS A 90 2.71 -6.37 -19.61
C LYS A 90 2.27 -5.11 -18.87
N ALA A 91 2.85 -4.86 -17.69
CA ALA A 91 2.59 -3.64 -16.94
C ALA A 91 3.11 -2.39 -17.67
N ARG A 92 4.23 -2.51 -18.40
CA ARG A 92 4.77 -1.43 -19.25
C ARG A 92 3.79 -1.08 -20.36
N ALA A 93 3.35 -2.07 -21.12
CA ALA A 93 2.40 -1.87 -22.22
C ALA A 93 1.11 -1.20 -21.75
N LEU A 94 0.53 -1.68 -20.65
CA LEU A 94 -0.65 -1.05 -20.04
C LEU A 94 -0.39 0.41 -19.68
N VAL A 95 0.72 0.71 -19.00
CA VAL A 95 1.03 2.08 -18.55
C VAL A 95 1.27 2.99 -19.74
N GLU A 96 1.99 2.55 -20.78
CA GLU A 96 2.28 3.34 -21.97
C GLU A 96 1.01 3.62 -22.77
N GLU A 97 0.12 2.64 -22.94
CA GLU A 97 -1.20 2.81 -23.57
C GLU A 97 -2.05 3.84 -22.83
N ARG A 98 -2.17 3.69 -21.51
CA ARG A 98 -3.01 4.59 -20.72
C ARG A 98 -2.42 6.00 -20.60
N LEU A 99 -1.10 6.13 -20.51
CA LEU A 99 -0.42 7.43 -20.57
C LEU A 99 -0.67 8.13 -21.91
N ALA A 100 -0.54 7.43 -23.03
CA ALA A 100 -0.82 7.99 -24.35
C ALA A 100 -2.27 8.48 -24.47
N HIS A 101 -3.22 7.69 -23.95
CA HIS A 101 -4.65 8.05 -23.93
C HIS A 101 -4.89 9.35 -23.13
N PHE A 102 -4.49 9.39 -21.86
CA PHE A 102 -4.76 10.56 -21.02
C PHE A 102 -3.94 11.78 -21.40
N ASN A 103 -2.74 11.58 -21.96
CA ASN A 103 -1.89 12.69 -22.36
C ASN A 103 -2.38 13.45 -23.59
N GLN A 104 -3.39 12.96 -24.28
CA GLN A 104 -4.09 13.74 -25.32
C GLN A 104 -4.68 15.03 -24.73
N VAL A 105 -5.13 14.99 -23.46
CA VAL A 105 -5.67 16.14 -22.74
C VAL A 105 -4.56 17.06 -22.20
N TYR A 106 -3.49 16.47 -21.62
CA TYR A 106 -2.48 17.23 -20.89
C TYR A 106 -1.31 17.69 -21.74
N GLN A 107 -0.96 16.95 -22.79
CA GLN A 107 0.17 17.20 -23.70
C GLN A 107 1.53 17.38 -22.99
N PHE A 108 1.71 16.70 -21.85
CA PHE A 108 2.95 16.72 -21.10
C PHE A 108 4.03 15.87 -21.75
N LYS A 109 5.29 16.31 -21.60
CA LYS A 109 6.46 15.54 -22.04
C LYS A 109 7.17 14.94 -20.83
N TRP A 110 7.47 13.65 -20.89
CA TRP A 110 8.27 12.94 -19.88
C TRP A 110 9.59 12.46 -20.48
N ASN A 111 10.57 12.24 -19.62
CA ASN A 111 11.89 11.78 -20.03
C ASN A 111 11.89 10.25 -20.25
N ARG A 112 11.42 9.49 -19.24
CA ARG A 112 11.35 8.02 -19.33
C ARG A 112 10.26 7.44 -18.42
N ILE A 113 9.80 6.23 -18.78
CA ILE A 113 8.92 5.41 -17.96
C ILE A 113 9.73 4.23 -17.42
N THR A 114 9.56 3.91 -16.13
CA THR A 114 10.22 2.77 -15.49
C THR A 114 9.19 1.95 -14.70
N ILE A 115 9.12 0.65 -14.97
CA ILE A 115 8.32 -0.28 -14.17
C ILE A 115 9.19 -0.88 -13.07
N ARG A 116 8.69 -0.82 -11.83
CA ARG A 116 9.42 -1.22 -10.63
C ARG A 116 8.61 -2.17 -9.76
N ASN A 117 9.29 -2.94 -8.92
CA ASN A 117 8.70 -3.74 -7.85
C ASN A 117 8.84 -3.01 -6.52
N GLN A 118 7.96 -2.04 -6.27
CA GLN A 118 7.98 -1.23 -5.04
C GLN A 118 7.04 -1.82 -3.98
N ARG A 119 7.37 -1.60 -2.69
CA ARG A 119 6.56 -2.11 -1.56
C ARG A 119 5.50 -1.11 -1.09
N SER A 120 5.74 0.18 -1.22
CA SER A 120 4.96 1.23 -0.55
C SER A 120 4.38 2.28 -1.48
N ARG A 121 4.60 2.17 -2.80
CA ARG A 121 4.16 3.17 -3.78
C ARG A 121 3.61 2.49 -5.02
N TRP A 122 2.56 3.07 -5.58
CA TRP A 122 2.00 2.67 -6.85
C TRP A 122 2.71 3.36 -8.02
N GLY A 123 3.13 4.62 -7.81
CA GLY A 123 3.86 5.40 -8.78
C GLY A 123 4.73 6.47 -8.14
N SER A 124 5.48 7.19 -8.95
CA SER A 124 6.19 8.44 -8.60
C SER A 124 6.64 9.19 -9.83
N CYS A 125 6.55 10.51 -9.80
CA CYS A 125 7.17 11.41 -10.76
C CYS A 125 8.36 12.12 -10.12
N SER A 126 9.48 12.26 -10.84
CA SER A 126 10.65 13.00 -10.38
C SER A 126 10.69 14.40 -10.99
N ARG A 127 11.46 15.33 -10.36
CA ARG A 127 11.75 16.66 -10.93
C ARG A 127 12.37 16.60 -12.33
N LYS A 128 13.07 15.48 -12.65
CA LYS A 128 13.61 15.22 -14.00
C LYS A 128 12.59 14.63 -14.95
N LYS A 129 11.30 14.75 -14.64
CA LYS A 129 10.18 14.23 -15.46
C LYS A 129 10.27 12.71 -15.76
N ASN A 130 10.86 11.91 -14.85
CA ASN A 130 10.83 10.47 -14.96
C ASN A 130 9.61 9.93 -14.23
N LEU A 131 8.82 9.12 -14.91
CA LEU A 131 7.64 8.43 -14.38
C LEU A 131 8.04 7.01 -13.96
N ASN A 132 7.69 6.61 -12.75
CA ASN A 132 7.89 5.25 -12.28
C ASN A 132 6.56 4.68 -11.85
N PHE A 133 6.27 3.43 -12.22
CA PHE A 133 5.05 2.73 -11.85
C PHE A 133 5.37 1.36 -11.26
N ASN A 134 4.58 0.96 -10.28
CA ASN A 134 4.65 -0.39 -9.75
C ASN A 134 4.01 -1.36 -10.73
N TYR A 135 4.68 -2.47 -11.06
CA TYR A 135 4.12 -3.47 -11.98
C TYR A 135 2.76 -4.03 -11.51
N LYS A 136 2.50 -3.97 -10.21
CA LYS A 136 1.24 -4.43 -9.62
C LYS A 136 0.03 -3.58 -10.02
N ILE A 137 0.24 -2.44 -10.67
CA ILE A 137 -0.84 -1.60 -11.20
C ILE A 137 -1.77 -2.39 -12.15
N MET A 138 -1.21 -3.38 -12.87
CA MET A 138 -1.98 -4.22 -13.78
C MET A 138 -2.98 -5.17 -13.09
N PHE A 139 -2.84 -5.40 -11.78
CA PHE A 139 -3.75 -6.23 -10.99
C PHE A 139 -4.83 -5.40 -10.27
N LEU A 140 -4.81 -4.09 -10.43
CA LEU A 140 -5.83 -3.20 -9.90
C LEU A 140 -7.04 -3.16 -10.83
N PRO A 141 -8.24 -2.86 -10.29
CA PRO A 141 -9.36 -2.46 -11.13
C PRO A 141 -8.93 -1.33 -12.09
N PRO A 142 -9.36 -1.36 -13.36
CA PRO A 142 -8.95 -0.37 -14.39
C PRO A 142 -9.07 1.08 -13.91
N ARG A 143 -10.17 1.43 -13.23
CA ARG A 143 -10.39 2.77 -12.67
C ARG A 143 -9.31 3.22 -11.69
N LEU A 144 -8.82 2.31 -10.84
CA LEU A 144 -7.74 2.61 -9.89
C LEU A 144 -6.39 2.72 -10.59
N ALA A 145 -6.14 1.88 -11.60
CA ALA A 145 -4.94 1.96 -12.42
C ALA A 145 -4.90 3.30 -13.18
N ASP A 146 -5.98 3.69 -13.80
CA ASP A 146 -6.13 4.96 -14.51
C ASP A 146 -5.92 6.16 -13.58
N TYR A 147 -6.51 6.12 -12.39
CA TYR A 147 -6.29 7.18 -11.39
C TYR A 147 -4.81 7.33 -11.02
N ILE A 148 -4.08 6.23 -10.81
CA ILE A 148 -2.65 6.28 -10.50
C ILE A 148 -1.88 6.87 -11.67
N ILE A 149 -2.18 6.44 -12.89
CA ILE A 149 -1.49 6.91 -14.10
C ILE A 149 -1.70 8.41 -14.30
N VAL A 150 -2.93 8.88 -14.19
CA VAL A 150 -3.27 10.31 -14.27
C VAL A 150 -2.60 11.10 -13.13
N HIS A 151 -2.58 10.56 -11.91
CA HIS A 151 -1.92 11.19 -10.77
C HIS A 151 -0.43 11.45 -11.04
N GLU A 152 0.30 10.45 -11.54
CA GLU A 152 1.71 10.61 -11.86
C GLU A 152 1.94 11.50 -13.09
N LEU A 153 1.04 11.46 -14.06
CA LEU A 153 1.06 12.32 -15.23
C LEU A 153 0.90 13.79 -14.84
N CYS A 154 -0.06 14.11 -13.95
CA CYS A 154 -0.30 15.48 -13.47
C CYS A 154 0.90 16.03 -12.68
N HIS A 155 1.72 15.19 -12.07
CA HIS A 155 2.96 15.63 -11.43
C HIS A 155 4.01 16.17 -12.40
N LEU A 156 3.88 15.95 -13.71
CA LEU A 156 4.73 16.62 -14.72
C LEU A 156 4.46 18.12 -14.81
N GLY A 157 3.24 18.54 -14.49
CA GLY A 157 2.86 19.97 -14.43
C GLY A 157 2.98 20.56 -13.04
N VAL A 158 2.54 19.83 -12.00
CA VAL A 158 2.52 20.32 -10.60
C VAL A 158 3.06 19.25 -9.67
N LEU A 159 4.24 19.48 -9.08
CA LEU A 159 4.94 18.49 -8.24
C LEU A 159 4.33 18.29 -6.85
N ASN A 160 3.59 19.24 -6.34
CA ASN A 160 2.92 19.16 -5.04
C ASN A 160 1.43 18.89 -5.19
N HIS A 161 0.78 18.44 -4.12
CA HIS A 161 -0.66 18.15 -4.11
C HIS A 161 -1.49 19.40 -3.75
N SER A 162 -1.17 20.55 -4.36
CA SER A 162 -1.91 21.81 -4.21
C SER A 162 -3.32 21.72 -4.85
N PRO A 163 -4.19 22.72 -4.64
CA PRO A 163 -5.47 22.81 -5.36
C PRO A 163 -5.33 22.74 -6.88
N GLN A 164 -4.26 23.34 -7.42
CA GLN A 164 -3.95 23.29 -8.87
C GLN A 164 -3.68 21.86 -9.36
N PHE A 165 -2.96 21.05 -8.55
CA PHE A 165 -2.75 19.64 -8.86
C PHE A 165 -4.07 18.86 -8.95
N TRP A 166 -4.95 19.06 -7.96
CA TRP A 166 -6.24 18.37 -7.95
C TRP A 166 -7.18 18.84 -9.04
N ALA A 167 -7.07 20.11 -9.44
CA ALA A 167 -7.78 20.64 -10.60
C ALA A 167 -7.34 19.94 -11.90
N LEU A 168 -6.02 19.71 -12.08
CA LEU A 168 -5.52 18.91 -13.21
C LEU A 168 -6.07 17.48 -13.17
N VAL A 169 -5.96 16.77 -12.05
CA VAL A 169 -6.46 15.40 -11.94
C VAL A 169 -7.95 15.30 -12.27
N SER A 170 -8.75 16.26 -11.82
CA SER A 170 -10.20 16.26 -12.03
C SER A 170 -10.62 16.47 -13.50
N GLN A 171 -9.74 16.94 -14.37
CA GLN A 171 -10.05 17.10 -15.80
C GLN A 171 -10.38 15.76 -16.49
N THR A 172 -9.73 14.68 -16.06
CA THR A 172 -9.95 13.35 -16.65
C THR A 172 -10.50 12.34 -15.65
N VAL A 173 -10.28 12.55 -14.34
CA VAL A 173 -10.75 11.67 -13.26
C VAL A 173 -11.56 12.49 -12.26
N GLN A 174 -12.83 12.71 -12.56
CA GLN A 174 -13.71 13.55 -11.74
C GLN A 174 -13.95 12.99 -10.34
N ASP A 175 -14.03 11.68 -10.21
CA ASP A 175 -14.26 10.95 -8.95
C ASP A 175 -12.98 10.61 -8.19
N TYR A 176 -11.86 11.31 -8.44
CA TYR A 176 -10.55 11.05 -7.85
C TYR A 176 -10.56 10.95 -6.32
N ARG A 177 -11.47 11.67 -5.65
CA ARG A 177 -11.60 11.65 -4.17
C ARG A 177 -12.04 10.27 -3.68
N THR A 178 -12.96 9.64 -4.39
CA THR A 178 -13.45 8.28 -4.11
C THR A 178 -12.36 7.26 -4.40
N LEU A 179 -11.73 7.32 -5.57
CA LEU A 179 -10.65 6.42 -5.98
C LEU A 179 -9.44 6.51 -5.03
N ARG A 180 -9.11 7.71 -4.55
CA ARG A 180 -8.08 7.90 -3.53
C ARG A 180 -8.41 7.18 -2.22
N LYS A 181 -9.68 7.21 -1.77
CA LYS A 181 -10.11 6.46 -0.57
C LYS A 181 -10.06 4.94 -0.80
N GLU A 182 -10.49 4.48 -1.97
CA GLU A 182 -10.43 3.07 -2.35
C GLU A 182 -8.97 2.57 -2.42
N LEU A 183 -8.09 3.33 -3.07
CA LEU A 183 -6.68 2.98 -3.21
C LEU A 183 -5.98 2.84 -1.85
N ARG A 184 -6.35 3.65 -0.86
CA ARG A 184 -5.83 3.51 0.52
C ARG A 184 -6.20 2.17 1.15
N LYS A 185 -7.39 1.64 0.87
CA LYS A 185 -7.82 0.33 1.37
C LYS A 185 -7.02 -0.80 0.70
N VAL A 186 -6.81 -0.72 -0.60
CA VAL A 186 -6.00 -1.68 -1.36
C VAL A 186 -4.54 -1.65 -0.94
N SER A 187 -3.97 -0.47 -0.70
CA SER A 187 -2.57 -0.31 -0.25
C SER A 187 -2.32 -0.85 1.16
N ALA A 188 -3.36 -0.99 1.98
CA ALA A 188 -3.28 -1.60 3.30
C ALA A 188 -3.27 -3.15 3.25
N SER A 189 -3.57 -3.75 2.10
CA SER A 189 -3.51 -5.20 1.86
C SER A 189 -2.31 -5.50 0.96
N PRO A 190 -1.17 -5.94 1.50
CA PRO A 190 -0.05 -6.37 0.66
C PRO A 190 -0.43 -7.64 -0.11
N LEU A 191 -0.37 -7.58 -1.43
CA LEU A 191 -0.31 -8.76 -2.30
C LEU A 191 0.99 -9.51 -2.06
#